data_4c643c39ff0540502f081cbd22330aa7
#
_entry.id   4c643c39ff0540502f081cbd22330aa7
#
_cell.length_a   1.000
_cell.length_b   1.000
_cell.length_c   1.000
_cell.angle_alpha   90.00
_cell.angle_beta   90.00
_cell.angle_gamma   90.00
#
_symmetry.space_group_name_H-M   'P 1'
#
loop_
_entity.id
_entity.type
_entity.pdbx_description
1 polymer ?
#
loop_
_entity_poly.entity_id
_entity_poly.type
_entity_poly.pdbx_seq_one_letter_code
_entity_poly.pdbx_strand_id
1 'polypeptide(L)' 'ALPISSAAENMIAMDSSILQLYKDGRIDKHTAISEAVNPEIMSKRLNLL' A
#
# COMPACT_ATOMS: atom_id res chain seq x y z
N ALA A 1 10.35 -13.89 -16.01
CA ALA A 1 10.25 -14.35 -14.78
C ALA A 1 11.39 -14.00 -13.88
N LEU A 2 11.21 -13.44 -12.86
CA LEU A 2 12.13 -13.06 -11.95
C LEU A 2 11.61 -13.20 -10.67
N PRO A 3 11.31 -14.33 -10.23
CA PRO A 3 10.64 -14.60 -9.03
C PRO A 3 11.40 -14.32 -7.79
N ILE A 4 12.64 -14.06 -7.95
CA ILE A 4 13.40 -13.96 -6.80
C ILE A 4 12.92 -12.97 -5.82
N SER A 5 12.65 -11.79 -6.24
CA SER A 5 12.23 -10.79 -5.30
C SER A 5 10.75 -10.70 -5.24
N SER A 6 10.07 -11.69 -5.68
CA SER A 6 8.64 -11.59 -5.79
C SER A 6 7.97 -11.34 -4.45
N ALA A 7 8.51 -11.86 -3.37
CA ALA A 7 7.90 -11.64 -2.08
C ALA A 7 7.92 -10.16 -1.73
N ALA A 8 9.05 -9.53 -1.87
CA ALA A 8 9.16 -8.12 -1.57
C ALA A 8 8.33 -7.30 -2.55
N GLU A 9 8.36 -7.71 -3.81
CA GLU A 9 7.59 -7.00 -4.81
C GLU A 9 6.11 -7.09 -4.54
N ASN A 10 5.66 -8.24 -4.06
CA ASN A 10 4.27 -8.40 -3.73
C ASN A 10 3.86 -7.45 -2.62
N MET A 11 4.70 -7.27 -1.63
CA MET A 11 4.39 -6.36 -0.55
C MET A 11 4.31 -4.93 -1.06
N ILE A 12 5.26 -4.55 -1.91
CA ILE A 12 5.26 -3.22 -2.47
C ILE A 12 4.07 -3.02 -3.38
N ALA A 13 3.75 -4.02 -4.17
CA ALA A 13 2.63 -3.91 -5.09
C ALA A 13 1.31 -3.75 -4.33
N MET A 14 1.17 -4.46 -3.23
CA MET A 14 -0.05 -4.34 -2.43
C MET A 14 -0.19 -2.93 -1.89
N ASP A 15 0.89 -2.40 -1.31
CA ASP A 15 0.85 -1.05 -0.78
C ASP A 15 0.59 -0.03 -1.87
N SER A 16 1.17 -0.23 -3.04
CA SER A 16 0.94 0.68 -4.15
C SER A 16 -0.51 0.66 -4.60
N SER A 17 -1.10 -0.52 -4.65
CA SER A 17 -2.50 -0.65 -5.02
C SER A 17 -3.39 0.07 -4.00
N ILE A 18 -3.10 -0.11 -2.72
CA ILE A 18 -3.88 0.53 -1.68
C ILE A 18 -3.74 2.04 -1.78
N LEU A 19 -2.53 2.53 -2.01
CA LEU A 19 -2.32 3.95 -2.18
C LEU A 19 -3.11 4.49 -3.35
N GLN A 20 -3.14 3.76 -4.45
CA GLN A 20 -3.87 4.19 -5.61
C GLN A 20 -5.37 4.28 -5.32
N LEU A 21 -5.90 3.29 -4.62
CA LEU A 21 -7.30 3.30 -4.24
C LEU A 21 -7.61 4.47 -3.34
N TYR A 22 -6.71 4.79 -2.44
CA TYR A 22 -6.89 5.93 -1.56
C TYR A 22 -6.88 7.23 -2.35
N LYS A 23 -5.96 7.36 -3.28
CA LYS A 23 -5.88 8.55 -4.11
C LYS A 23 -7.12 8.74 -4.97
N ASP A 24 -7.67 7.63 -5.44
CA ASP A 24 -8.87 7.66 -6.25
C ASP A 24 -10.11 7.95 -5.42
N GLY A 25 -9.99 7.89 -4.11
CA GLY A 25 -11.12 8.13 -3.25
C GLY A 25 -11.99 6.90 -3.04
N ARG A 26 -11.48 5.74 -3.38
CA ARG A 26 -12.26 4.51 -3.25
C ARG A 26 -12.26 3.96 -1.84
N ILE A 27 -11.22 4.29 -1.07
CA ILE A 27 -11.13 3.82 0.30
C ILE A 27 -10.68 4.98 1.18
N ASP A 28 -10.93 4.86 2.47
CA ASP A 28 -10.54 5.86 3.45
C ASP A 28 -9.12 5.63 3.91
N LYS A 29 -8.57 6.63 4.56
CA LYS A 29 -7.26 6.51 5.15
C LYS A 29 -7.22 5.34 6.14
N HIS A 30 -8.24 5.22 6.95
CA HIS A 30 -8.33 4.15 7.93
C HIS A 30 -8.31 2.79 7.23
N THR A 31 -9.08 2.66 6.17
CA THR A 31 -9.13 1.41 5.43
C THR A 31 -7.78 1.14 4.78
N ALA A 32 -7.15 2.15 4.22
CA ALA A 32 -5.85 1.98 3.59
C ALA A 32 -4.84 1.45 4.59
N ILE A 33 -4.81 2.02 5.78
CA ILE A 33 -3.89 1.59 6.81
C ILE A 33 -4.22 0.18 7.28
N SER A 34 -5.50 -0.09 7.44
CA SER A 34 -5.95 -1.40 7.90
C SER A 34 -5.59 -2.50 6.93
N GLU A 35 -5.68 -2.21 5.63
CA GLU A 35 -5.41 -3.21 4.62
C GLU A 35 -3.93 -3.33 4.27
N ALA A 36 -3.14 -2.38 4.70
CA ALA A 36 -1.72 -2.37 4.34
C ALA A 36 -0.97 -3.49 5.03
N VAL A 37 0.06 -3.98 4.36
CA VAL A 37 0.90 -4.99 4.93
C VAL A 37 1.64 -4.40 6.12
N ASN A 38 2.09 -3.16 5.99
CA ASN A 38 2.75 -2.48 7.08
C ASN A 38 2.02 -1.17 7.35
N PRO A 39 1.15 -1.14 8.35
CA PRO A 39 0.34 0.06 8.62
C PRO A 39 1.16 1.31 8.92
N GLU A 40 2.27 1.13 9.60
CA GLU A 40 3.09 2.28 9.94
C GLU A 40 3.65 2.96 8.70
N ILE A 41 4.17 2.16 7.80
CA ILE A 41 4.73 2.70 6.56
C ILE A 41 3.61 3.31 5.73
N MET A 42 2.48 2.63 5.66
CA MET A 42 1.35 3.14 4.91
C MET A 42 0.89 4.49 5.45
N SER A 43 0.83 4.61 6.76
CA SER A 43 0.44 5.88 7.37
C SER A 43 1.38 7.01 6.96
N LYS A 44 2.67 6.73 6.95
CA LYS A 44 3.63 7.73 6.53
C LYS A 44 3.45 8.10 5.08
N ARG A 45 3.21 7.11 4.22
CA ARG A 45 3.02 7.38 2.80
C ARG A 45 1.77 8.23 2.58
N LEU A 46 0.71 7.92 3.30
CA LEU A 46 -0.52 8.69 3.17
C LEU A 46 -0.32 10.14 3.61
N ASN A 47 0.49 10.35 4.62
CA ASN A 47 0.77 11.69 5.07
C ASN A 47 1.57 12.49 4.06
N LEU A 48 2.33 11.82 3.22
CA LEU A 48 3.13 12.49 2.20
C LEU A 48 2.29 12.86 0.98
N LEU A 49 1.13 12.31 0.85
CA LEU A 49 0.25 12.66 -0.24
C LEU A 49 -0.42 13.98 0.04
#